data_6d022813a60ec56811b51fcbecc039b4
#
_entry.id   6d022813a60ec56811b51fcbecc039b4
#
_cell.length_a   1.000
_cell.length_b   1.000
_cell.length_c   1.000
_cell.angle_alpha   90.00
_cell.angle_beta   90.00
_cell.angle_gamma   90.00
#
_symmetry.space_group_name_H-M   'P 1'
#
loop_
_entity.id
_entity.type
_entity.pdbx_description
1 polymer ?
#
loop_
_entity_poly.entity_id
_entity_poly.type
_entity_poly.pdbx_seq_one_letter_code
_entity_poly.pdbx_strand_id
1 'polypeptide(L)'
;GLEEMGTRMMVKFLDLKALSQSFEPALSNIILRVIKSGWYLLGSENKQFEENWCKYVGSQHAVLCANGLDALKLILRAYKKIYSWSDDNEVIVPANTYIATVLAIREAGLKPVLVEPQMSDYNIHAEQCKRAITDKTCAILPVHLYGRVCDMDEILSLAREHNLRV
;
A
#
# COMPACT_ATOMS: atom_id res chain seq x y z
N GLY A 1 -9.45 -49.12 -27.54
CA GLY A 1 -8.89 -47.88 -28.00
C GLY A 1 -9.62 -46.70 -27.41
N LEU A 2 -9.56 -46.50 -26.06
CA LEU A 2 -10.04 -45.28 -25.38
C LEU A 2 -9.15 -45.02 -24.13
N GLU A 3 -7.85 -44.88 -24.38
CA GLU A 3 -6.89 -44.52 -23.32
C GLU A 3 -5.83 -43.57 -23.85
N GLU A 4 -6.27 -42.35 -24.24
CA GLU A 4 -5.39 -41.19 -24.33
C GLU A 4 -6.24 -39.93 -24.12
N MET A 5 -6.91 -39.85 -22.97
CA MET A 5 -7.28 -38.53 -22.47
C MET A 5 -6.07 -37.92 -21.81
N GLY A 6 -5.30 -37.17 -22.59
CA GLY A 6 -4.17 -36.42 -22.12
C GLY A 6 -4.50 -35.67 -20.84
N THR A 7 -3.70 -35.86 -19.82
CA THR A 7 -3.78 -35.15 -18.54
C THR A 7 -3.79 -33.66 -18.84
N ARG A 8 -4.96 -33.06 -18.78
CA ARG A 8 -5.12 -31.60 -18.93
C ARG A 8 -4.27 -30.95 -17.83
N MET A 9 -3.16 -30.35 -18.22
CA MET A 9 -2.29 -29.64 -17.27
C MET A 9 -3.10 -28.51 -16.65
N MET A 10 -3.43 -28.63 -15.37
CA MET A 10 -4.18 -27.62 -14.64
C MET A 10 -3.23 -26.48 -14.29
N VAL A 11 -3.41 -25.34 -14.93
CA VAL A 11 -2.69 -24.10 -14.57
C VAL A 11 -3.32 -23.52 -13.32
N LYS A 12 -2.56 -23.44 -12.23
CA LYS A 12 -3.03 -22.84 -10.98
C LYS A 12 -3.05 -21.32 -11.13
N PHE A 13 -4.09 -20.68 -10.61
CA PHE A 13 -4.18 -19.21 -10.56
C PHE A 13 -3.04 -18.62 -9.72
N LEU A 14 -2.71 -19.23 -8.61
CA LEU A 14 -1.58 -18.90 -7.74
C LEU A 14 -0.96 -20.17 -7.18
N ASP A 15 0.28 -20.47 -7.53
CA ASP A 15 1.03 -21.61 -6.99
C ASP A 15 2.02 -21.18 -5.91
N LEU A 16 1.53 -21.01 -4.69
CA LEU A 16 2.35 -20.62 -3.53
C LEU A 16 3.46 -21.63 -3.23
N LYS A 17 3.24 -22.93 -3.52
CA LYS A 17 4.27 -23.95 -3.34
C LYS A 17 5.44 -23.73 -4.29
N ALA A 18 5.17 -23.52 -5.58
CA ALA A 18 6.22 -23.25 -6.57
C ALA A 18 6.95 -21.95 -6.23
N LEU A 19 6.24 -20.91 -5.81
CA LEU A 19 6.83 -19.65 -5.37
C LEU A 19 7.77 -19.86 -4.18
N SER A 20 7.34 -20.55 -3.12
CA SER A 20 8.20 -20.81 -1.95
C SER A 20 9.41 -21.66 -2.32
N GLN A 21 9.23 -22.66 -3.17
CA GLN A 21 10.33 -23.51 -3.65
C GLN A 21 11.39 -22.74 -4.44
N SER A 22 11.04 -21.68 -5.14
CA SER A 22 11.99 -20.85 -5.89
C SER A 22 12.99 -20.10 -4.99
N PHE A 23 12.69 -19.96 -3.70
CA PHE A 23 13.54 -19.32 -2.70
C PHE A 23 14.34 -20.32 -1.84
N GLU A 24 14.19 -21.63 -2.09
CA GLU A 24 14.96 -22.64 -1.35
C GLU A 24 16.41 -22.74 -1.88
N PRO A 25 17.41 -23.04 -1.02
CA PRO A 25 17.31 -23.34 0.42
C PRO A 25 17.35 -22.07 1.32
N ALA A 26 17.44 -20.87 0.75
CA ALA A 26 17.65 -19.63 1.49
C ALA A 26 16.48 -19.37 2.48
N LEU A 27 15.24 -19.59 2.04
CA LEU A 27 14.04 -19.39 2.85
C LEU A 27 14.05 -20.27 4.11
N SER A 28 14.26 -21.59 3.94
CA SER A 28 14.34 -22.52 5.08
C SER A 28 15.48 -22.19 6.04
N ASN A 29 16.65 -21.79 5.54
CA ASN A 29 17.78 -21.43 6.37
C ASN A 29 17.49 -20.19 7.26
N ILE A 30 16.83 -19.18 6.70
CA ILE A 30 16.44 -17.99 7.47
C ILE A 30 15.41 -18.36 8.55
N ILE A 31 14.38 -19.13 8.19
CA ILE A 31 13.36 -19.57 9.15
C ILE A 31 13.98 -20.34 10.32
N LEU A 32 14.86 -21.30 10.02
CA LEU A 32 15.55 -22.09 11.06
C LEU A 32 16.46 -21.22 11.93
N ARG A 33 17.11 -20.22 11.37
CA ARG A 33 17.94 -19.28 12.14
C ARG A 33 17.10 -18.49 13.13
N VAL A 34 15.94 -17.98 12.72
CA VAL A 34 15.00 -17.26 13.60
C VAL A 34 14.50 -18.18 14.71
N ILE A 35 14.05 -19.41 14.37
CA ILE A 35 13.57 -20.38 15.36
C ILE A 35 14.67 -20.68 16.41
N LYS A 36 15.89 -20.94 15.96
CA LYS A 36 17.02 -21.25 16.86
C LYS A 36 17.43 -20.07 17.75
N SER A 37 17.20 -18.84 17.31
CA SER A 37 17.52 -17.64 18.09
C SER A 37 16.58 -17.45 19.30
N GLY A 38 15.36 -17.98 19.23
CA GLY A 38 14.32 -17.73 20.24
C GLY A 38 13.79 -16.29 20.23
N TRP A 39 14.27 -15.41 19.34
CA TRP A 39 13.87 -14.00 19.26
C TRP A 39 12.98 -13.77 18.03
N TYR A 40 11.67 -13.79 18.25
CA TYR A 40 10.67 -13.83 17.18
C TYR A 40 10.07 -12.47 16.83
N LEU A 41 10.14 -11.47 17.71
CA LEU A 41 9.56 -10.15 17.52
C LEU A 41 10.64 -9.07 17.60
N LEU A 42 10.62 -8.13 16.66
CA LEU A 42 11.55 -6.99 16.59
C LEU A 42 13.04 -7.41 16.70
N GLY A 43 13.36 -8.56 16.11
CA GLY A 43 14.71 -9.13 16.13
C GLY A 43 15.61 -8.58 15.01
N SER A 44 16.79 -9.21 14.89
CA SER A 44 17.79 -8.82 13.89
C SER A 44 17.28 -8.88 12.45
N GLU A 45 16.41 -9.84 12.12
CA GLU A 45 15.86 -9.98 10.78
C GLU A 45 14.93 -8.80 10.41
N ASN A 46 14.13 -8.32 11.37
CA ASN A 46 13.31 -7.12 11.18
C ASN A 46 14.19 -5.90 10.88
N LYS A 47 15.21 -5.68 11.68
CA LYS A 47 16.15 -4.56 11.50
C LYS A 47 16.88 -4.65 10.15
N GLN A 48 17.35 -5.84 9.77
CA GLN A 48 18.01 -6.06 8.50
C GLN A 48 17.06 -5.78 7.32
N PHE A 49 15.78 -6.18 7.45
CA PHE A 49 14.79 -5.89 6.43
C PHE A 49 14.57 -4.37 6.30
N GLU A 50 14.38 -3.64 7.40
CA GLU A 50 14.21 -2.18 7.39
C GLU A 50 15.39 -1.48 6.71
N GLU A 51 16.62 -1.86 7.06
CA GLU A 51 17.84 -1.31 6.46
C GLU A 51 17.94 -1.59 4.95
N ASN A 52 17.65 -2.84 4.55
CA ASN A 52 17.68 -3.23 3.14
C ASN A 52 16.57 -2.55 2.34
N TRP A 53 15.38 -2.41 2.92
CA TRP A 53 14.28 -1.70 2.29
C TRP A 53 14.60 -0.23 2.08
N CYS A 54 15.16 0.44 3.09
CA CYS A 54 15.63 1.82 2.96
C CYS A 54 16.60 2.00 1.78
N LYS A 55 17.57 1.09 1.65
CA LYS A 55 18.53 1.12 0.53
C LYS A 55 17.85 0.92 -0.82
N TYR A 56 16.89 0.00 -0.88
CA TYR A 56 16.17 -0.35 -2.11
C TYR A 56 15.29 0.78 -2.62
N VAL A 57 14.53 1.44 -1.72
CA VAL A 57 13.61 2.51 -2.10
C VAL A 57 14.22 3.92 -2.01
N GLY A 58 15.44 4.06 -1.50
CA GLY A 58 16.10 5.36 -1.32
C GLY A 58 15.54 6.19 -0.16
N SER A 59 14.87 5.58 0.82
CA SER A 59 14.37 6.26 2.01
C SER A 59 15.42 6.30 3.13
N GLN A 60 15.29 7.26 4.06
CA GLN A 60 16.17 7.34 5.22
C GLN A 60 15.73 6.38 6.35
N HIS A 61 14.44 6.09 6.43
CA HIS A 61 13.85 5.28 7.48
C HIS A 61 12.79 4.35 6.94
N ALA A 62 12.62 3.20 7.60
CA ALA A 62 11.53 2.27 7.41
C ALA A 62 11.04 1.79 8.77
N VAL A 63 9.76 1.56 8.90
CA VAL A 63 9.13 1.03 10.12
C VAL A 63 8.21 -0.11 9.71
N LEU A 64 8.46 -1.28 10.25
CA LEU A 64 7.60 -2.44 10.03
C LEU A 64 6.31 -2.33 10.83
N CYS A 65 5.21 -2.79 10.24
CA CYS A 65 3.91 -2.92 10.87
C CYS A 65 3.24 -4.24 10.44
N ALA A 66 2.09 -4.54 11.01
CA ALA A 66 1.45 -5.84 10.82
C ALA A 66 0.96 -6.05 9.37
N ASN A 67 0.45 -5.00 8.73
CA ASN A 67 -0.15 -5.08 7.39
C ASN A 67 -0.32 -3.67 6.78
N GLY A 68 -0.79 -3.62 5.52
CA GLY A 68 -0.97 -2.35 4.80
C GLY A 68 -2.04 -1.43 5.40
N LEU A 69 -3.10 -1.97 6.01
CA LEU A 69 -4.11 -1.15 6.70
C LEU A 69 -3.49 -0.41 7.90
N ASP A 70 -2.70 -1.12 8.70
CA ASP A 70 -2.01 -0.51 9.84
C ASP A 70 -0.96 0.50 9.37
N ALA A 71 -0.26 0.25 8.26
CA ALA A 71 0.66 1.21 7.66
C ALA A 71 -0.07 2.51 7.32
N LEU A 72 -1.18 2.44 6.59
CA LEU A 72 -1.97 3.61 6.20
C LEU A 72 -2.51 4.38 7.43
N LYS A 73 -3.01 3.66 8.44
CA LYS A 73 -3.47 4.26 9.71
C LYS A 73 -2.36 5.01 10.42
N LEU A 74 -1.17 4.41 10.52
CA LEU A 74 -0.01 5.02 11.17
C LEU A 74 0.45 6.27 10.43
N ILE A 75 0.52 6.23 9.09
CA ILE A 75 0.88 7.39 8.26
C ILE A 75 -0.12 8.53 8.47
N LEU A 76 -1.42 8.25 8.35
CA LEU A 76 -2.45 9.27 8.49
C LEU A 76 -2.50 9.88 9.90
N ARG A 77 -2.32 9.06 10.95
CA ARG A 77 -2.23 9.54 12.34
C ARG A 77 -0.97 10.38 12.57
N ALA A 78 0.15 10.00 11.97
CA ALA A 78 1.39 10.78 12.04
C ALA A 78 1.20 12.14 11.36
N TYR A 79 0.65 12.18 10.15
CA TYR A 79 0.34 13.41 9.45
C TYR A 79 -0.64 14.28 10.22
N LYS A 80 -1.71 13.69 10.76
CA LYS A 80 -2.68 14.41 11.60
C LYS A 80 -2.01 15.12 12.77
N LYS A 81 -1.06 14.44 13.42
CA LYS A 81 -0.30 15.03 14.54
C LYS A 81 0.69 16.09 14.08
N ILE A 82 1.44 15.85 13.01
CA ILE A 82 2.48 16.76 12.50
C ILE A 82 1.86 18.05 11.97
N TYR A 83 0.74 17.94 11.24
CA TYR A 83 0.09 19.07 10.58
C TYR A 83 -1.12 19.61 11.32
N SER A 84 -1.38 19.11 12.55
CA SER A 84 -2.49 19.53 13.40
C SER A 84 -3.86 19.43 12.71
N TRP A 85 -4.08 18.35 11.93
CA TRP A 85 -5.37 18.13 11.28
C TRP A 85 -6.45 17.80 12.30
N SER A 86 -7.66 18.31 12.06
CA SER A 86 -8.86 18.02 12.85
C SER A 86 -9.61 16.78 12.34
N ASP A 87 -10.61 16.34 13.07
CA ASP A 87 -11.50 15.23 12.67
C ASP A 87 -12.40 15.62 11.48
N ASP A 88 -12.47 16.90 11.13
CA ASP A 88 -13.21 17.40 9.97
C ASP A 88 -12.41 17.42 8.68
N ASN A 89 -11.08 17.22 8.77
CA ASN A 89 -10.26 17.23 7.58
C ASN A 89 -10.56 16.05 6.67
N GLU A 90 -10.42 16.30 5.38
CA GLU A 90 -10.81 15.42 4.28
C GLU A 90 -9.61 14.85 3.56
N VAL A 91 -9.71 13.56 3.17
CA VAL A 91 -8.72 12.87 2.36
C VAL A 91 -9.41 12.38 1.09
N ILE A 92 -8.97 12.87 -0.05
CA ILE A 92 -9.46 12.42 -1.37
C ILE A 92 -8.88 11.04 -1.68
N VAL A 93 -9.74 10.12 -2.12
CA VAL A 93 -9.40 8.72 -2.39
C VAL A 93 -10.26 8.18 -3.53
N PRO A 94 -9.76 7.25 -4.39
CA PRO A 94 -10.55 6.67 -5.45
C PRO A 94 -11.72 5.83 -4.91
N ALA A 95 -12.91 5.95 -5.52
CA ALA A 95 -14.12 5.24 -5.10
C ALA A 95 -14.03 3.71 -5.29
N ASN A 96 -13.18 3.24 -6.20
CA ASN A 96 -12.95 1.83 -6.49
C ASN A 96 -11.78 1.20 -5.71
N THR A 97 -11.27 1.89 -4.68
CA THR A 97 -10.18 1.34 -3.85
C THR A 97 -10.62 0.13 -3.03
N TYR A 98 -9.65 -0.67 -2.57
CA TYR A 98 -9.93 -1.68 -1.56
C TYR A 98 -10.38 -1.03 -0.25
N ILE A 99 -11.36 -1.63 0.41
CA ILE A 99 -12.02 -1.07 1.61
C ILE A 99 -11.04 -0.62 2.72
N ALA A 100 -9.88 -1.27 2.83
CA ALA A 100 -8.87 -0.92 3.82
C ALA A 100 -8.40 0.54 3.73
N THR A 101 -8.36 1.13 2.52
CA THR A 101 -7.99 2.53 2.33
C THR A 101 -8.99 3.46 3.01
N VAL A 102 -10.28 3.23 2.80
CA VAL A 102 -11.35 4.01 3.41
C VAL A 102 -11.39 3.81 4.94
N LEU A 103 -11.20 2.56 5.40
CA LEU A 103 -11.14 2.26 6.83
C LEU A 103 -9.96 2.96 7.51
N ALA A 104 -8.78 3.00 6.87
CA ALA A 104 -7.61 3.68 7.41
C ALA A 104 -7.88 5.17 7.65
N ILE A 105 -8.52 5.85 6.70
CA ILE A 105 -8.91 7.26 6.81
C ILE A 105 -9.87 7.46 7.99
N ARG A 106 -10.92 6.64 8.05
CA ARG A 106 -11.94 6.69 9.12
C ARG A 106 -11.35 6.42 10.50
N GLU A 107 -10.51 5.40 10.64
CA GLU A 107 -9.86 5.04 11.90
C GLU A 107 -8.77 6.03 12.34
N ALA A 108 -8.24 6.83 11.41
CA ALA A 108 -7.41 7.98 11.73
C ALA A 108 -8.23 9.18 12.22
N GLY A 109 -9.57 9.09 12.19
CA GLY A 109 -10.48 10.18 12.55
C GLY A 109 -10.52 11.26 11.47
N LEU A 110 -10.40 10.90 10.20
CA LEU A 110 -10.49 11.80 9.05
C LEU A 110 -11.72 11.43 8.19
N LYS A 111 -12.09 12.29 7.26
CA LYS A 111 -13.22 12.08 6.37
C LYS A 111 -12.74 11.65 4.97
N PRO A 112 -13.11 10.45 4.47
CA PRO A 112 -12.82 10.07 3.09
C PRO A 112 -13.75 10.83 2.14
N VAL A 113 -13.17 11.42 1.10
CA VAL A 113 -13.87 12.01 -0.04
C VAL A 113 -13.63 11.12 -1.25
N LEU A 114 -14.66 10.41 -1.68
CA LEU A 114 -14.57 9.45 -2.77
C LEU A 114 -14.66 10.19 -4.10
N VAL A 115 -13.72 9.93 -5.00
CA VAL A 115 -13.74 10.44 -6.37
C VAL A 115 -13.78 9.28 -7.37
N GLU A 116 -14.53 9.46 -8.45
CA GLU A 116 -14.63 8.45 -9.49
C GLU A 116 -13.30 8.31 -10.24
N PRO A 117 -12.84 7.07 -10.48
CA PRO A 117 -11.67 6.83 -11.31
C PRO A 117 -11.98 7.08 -12.79
N GLN A 118 -10.94 7.28 -13.60
CA GLN A 118 -11.11 7.32 -15.05
C GLN A 118 -11.33 5.91 -15.63
N MET A 119 -12.21 5.81 -16.62
CA MET A 119 -12.51 4.53 -17.28
C MET A 119 -11.34 3.98 -18.10
N SER A 120 -10.37 4.82 -18.47
CA SER A 120 -9.23 4.42 -19.32
C SER A 120 -8.21 3.54 -18.58
N ASP A 121 -8.09 3.70 -17.26
CA ASP A 121 -7.05 3.05 -16.45
C ASP A 121 -7.50 2.69 -15.03
N TYR A 122 -8.71 3.07 -14.65
CA TYR A 122 -9.31 2.86 -13.34
C TYR A 122 -8.54 3.52 -12.17
N ASN A 123 -7.63 4.45 -12.46
CA ASN A 123 -6.93 5.26 -11.46
C ASN A 123 -7.62 6.61 -11.26
N ILE A 124 -7.30 7.28 -10.14
CA ILE A 124 -7.69 8.69 -9.97
C ILE A 124 -6.74 9.59 -10.75
N HIS A 125 -7.27 10.70 -11.23
CA HIS A 125 -6.52 11.72 -11.93
C HIS A 125 -6.68 13.09 -11.26
N ALA A 126 -5.73 13.99 -11.53
CA ALA A 126 -5.69 15.31 -10.90
C ALA A 126 -6.98 16.12 -11.11
N GLU A 127 -7.61 16.00 -12.26
CA GLU A 127 -8.83 16.76 -12.57
C GLU A 127 -10.01 16.37 -11.67
N GLN A 128 -10.23 15.06 -11.43
CA GLN A 128 -11.26 14.59 -10.50
C GLN A 128 -10.94 15.03 -9.07
N CYS A 129 -9.68 14.92 -8.67
CA CYS A 129 -9.22 15.40 -7.37
C CYS A 129 -9.49 16.90 -7.22
N LYS A 130 -9.14 17.71 -8.20
CA LYS A 130 -9.32 19.17 -8.19
C LYS A 130 -10.79 19.58 -7.96
N ARG A 131 -11.73 18.87 -8.57
CA ARG A 131 -13.17 19.13 -8.38
C ARG A 131 -13.68 18.80 -6.98
N ALA A 132 -12.97 17.92 -6.27
CA ALA A 132 -13.34 17.47 -4.93
C ALA A 132 -12.62 18.21 -3.80
N ILE A 133 -11.68 19.11 -4.13
CA ILE A 133 -10.95 19.90 -3.13
C ILE A 133 -11.88 20.91 -2.46
N THR A 134 -11.86 20.94 -1.14
CA THR A 134 -12.51 21.92 -0.28
C THR A 134 -11.50 22.57 0.67
N ASP A 135 -11.92 23.57 1.45
CA ASP A 135 -11.09 24.18 2.50
C ASP A 135 -10.69 23.19 3.62
N LYS A 136 -11.35 22.03 3.68
CA LYS A 136 -11.07 20.96 4.64
C LYS A 136 -10.16 19.87 4.07
N THR A 137 -9.91 19.86 2.79
CA THR A 137 -9.05 18.84 2.16
C THR A 137 -7.61 19.01 2.64
N CYS A 138 -7.03 17.92 3.14
CA CYS A 138 -5.66 17.92 3.67
C CYS A 138 -4.73 16.97 2.91
N ALA A 139 -5.27 15.95 2.23
CA ALA A 139 -4.47 14.98 1.51
C ALA A 139 -5.21 14.36 0.32
N ILE A 140 -4.42 13.83 -0.61
CA ILE A 140 -4.86 12.92 -1.67
C ILE A 140 -4.18 11.58 -1.41
N LEU A 141 -4.94 10.49 -1.42
CA LEU A 141 -4.43 9.13 -1.24
C LEU A 141 -4.67 8.32 -2.53
N PRO A 142 -3.79 8.42 -3.53
CA PRO A 142 -3.91 7.67 -4.76
C PRO A 142 -3.66 6.17 -4.52
N VAL A 143 -4.27 5.34 -5.35
CA VAL A 143 -4.08 3.89 -5.34
C VAL A 143 -3.59 3.46 -6.71
N HIS A 144 -2.43 2.84 -6.77
CA HIS A 144 -1.86 2.24 -7.99
C HIS A 144 -2.54 0.91 -8.27
N LEU A 145 -3.75 0.97 -8.82
CA LEU A 145 -4.64 -0.18 -8.94
C LEU A 145 -4.00 -1.27 -9.82
N TYR A 146 -3.93 -2.50 -9.30
CA TYR A 146 -3.28 -3.65 -9.93
C TYR A 146 -1.84 -3.38 -10.41
N GLY A 147 -1.11 -2.47 -9.74
CA GLY A 147 0.26 -2.13 -10.07
C GLY A 147 0.41 -1.12 -11.21
N ARG A 148 -0.69 -0.58 -11.75
CA ARG A 148 -0.65 0.52 -12.70
C ARG A 148 -0.51 1.84 -11.95
N VAL A 149 0.62 2.51 -12.13
CA VAL A 149 0.92 3.78 -11.44
C VAL A 149 -0.02 4.89 -11.91
N CYS A 150 -0.59 5.65 -10.96
CA CYS A 150 -1.33 6.88 -11.27
C CYS A 150 -0.41 7.92 -11.92
N ASP A 151 -0.98 8.91 -12.61
CA ASP A 151 -0.22 10.07 -13.05
C ASP A 151 0.20 10.92 -11.84
N MET A 152 1.36 10.55 -11.28
CA MET A 152 1.85 11.17 -10.05
C MET A 152 2.36 12.59 -10.28
N ASP A 153 2.83 12.93 -11.48
CA ASP A 153 3.33 14.27 -11.77
C ASP A 153 2.21 15.31 -11.68
N GLU A 154 1.06 15.00 -12.28
CA GLU A 154 -0.13 15.84 -12.19
C GLU A 154 -0.71 15.89 -10.78
N ILE A 155 -0.82 14.75 -10.09
CA ILE A 155 -1.33 14.67 -8.71
C ILE A 155 -0.43 15.45 -7.74
N LEU A 156 0.89 15.30 -7.85
CA LEU A 156 1.85 16.03 -7.01
C LEU A 156 1.87 17.52 -7.32
N SER A 157 1.66 17.92 -8.58
CA SER A 157 1.52 19.33 -8.97
C SER A 157 0.30 19.96 -8.32
N LEU A 158 -0.85 19.29 -8.43
CA LEU A 158 -2.10 19.71 -7.79
C LEU A 158 -1.96 19.80 -6.27
N ALA A 159 -1.32 18.80 -5.66
CA ALA A 159 -1.11 18.77 -4.22
C ALA A 159 -0.24 19.95 -3.75
N ARG A 160 0.79 20.31 -4.49
CA ARG A 160 1.62 21.50 -4.20
C ARG A 160 0.83 22.80 -4.33
N GLU A 161 0.02 22.95 -5.38
CA GLU A 161 -0.83 24.12 -5.61
C GLU A 161 -1.76 24.40 -4.43
N HIS A 162 -2.31 23.33 -3.84
CA HIS A 162 -3.29 23.40 -2.75
C HIS A 162 -2.71 23.06 -1.36
N ASN A 163 -1.39 22.94 -1.24
CA ASN A 163 -0.70 22.56 0.03
C ASN A 163 -1.21 21.27 0.64
N LEU A 164 -1.58 20.29 -0.18
CA LEU A 164 -2.04 18.97 0.25
C LEU A 164 -0.87 17.97 0.41
N ARG A 165 -1.09 16.93 1.19
CA ARG A 165 -0.17 15.78 1.27
C ARG A 165 -0.62 14.65 0.33
N VAL A 166 0.35 13.84 -0.12
CA VAL A 166 0.10 12.68 -0.97
C VAL A 166 0.76 11.46 -0.34
#